data_5d6e0979cf7b985afc0d205cf5441de4
#
_entry.id   5d6e0979cf7b985afc0d205cf5441de4
#
_cell.length_a   1.000
_cell.length_b   1.000
_cell.length_c   1.000
_cell.angle_alpha   90.00
_cell.angle_beta   90.00
_cell.angle_gamma   90.00
#
_symmetry.space_group_name_H-M   'P 1'
#
loop_
_entity.id
_entity.type
_entity.pdbx_description
1 polymer ?
#
loop_
_entity_poly.entity_id
_entity_poly.type
_entity_poly.pdbx_seq_one_letter_code
_entity_poly.pdbx_strand_id
1 'polypeptide(L)'
;MADLVRMSVYEDYISISFDVGTPELMTLGDKMNEICDQAYMNGYNWDAFLNSYIEENKPELLELIDSDPEADMYCVYINDVNDDTKAMAEELAAMLESFLSDEGAVLSFLKSNEDNIEWD
;
A
#
# COMPACT_ATOMS: atom_id res chain seq x y z
N MET A 1 12.77 8.59 -12.17
CA MET A 1 12.23 7.90 -11.01
C MET A 1 11.03 7.07 -11.43
N ALA A 2 11.04 5.77 -11.13
CA ALA A 2 9.92 4.91 -11.52
C ALA A 2 8.72 5.20 -10.62
N ASP A 3 7.55 5.30 -11.23
CA ASP A 3 6.31 5.43 -10.48
C ASP A 3 5.86 4.03 -10.09
N LEU A 4 5.91 3.72 -8.82
CA LEU A 4 5.50 2.41 -8.30
C LEU A 4 3.99 2.28 -8.18
N VAL A 5 3.34 3.37 -7.78
CA VAL A 5 1.91 3.41 -7.48
C VAL A 5 1.16 4.10 -8.60
N ARG A 6 0.06 3.48 -9.05
CA ARG A 6 -0.82 4.04 -10.07
C ARG A 6 -2.09 4.54 -9.43
N MET A 7 -2.59 5.68 -9.92
CA MET A 7 -3.91 6.18 -9.54
C MET A 7 -4.72 6.40 -10.81
N SER A 8 -5.92 5.87 -10.83
CA SER A 8 -6.84 6.02 -11.97
C SER A 8 -8.19 6.51 -11.48
N VAL A 9 -8.71 7.55 -12.14
CA VAL A 9 -10.00 8.13 -11.80
C VAL A 9 -11.02 7.72 -12.85
N TYR A 10 -12.06 7.04 -12.42
CA TYR A 10 -13.16 6.61 -13.28
C TYR A 10 -14.41 7.40 -12.89
N GLU A 11 -15.50 7.18 -13.61
CA GLU A 11 -16.74 7.90 -13.36
C GLU A 11 -17.31 7.59 -11.97
N ASP A 12 -17.24 6.32 -11.57
CA ASP A 12 -17.89 5.84 -10.34
C ASP A 12 -16.91 5.55 -9.19
N TYR A 13 -15.61 5.52 -9.46
CA TYR A 13 -14.63 5.20 -8.43
C TYR A 13 -13.23 5.67 -8.82
N ILE A 14 -12.34 5.68 -7.82
CA ILE A 14 -10.92 5.95 -8.00
C ILE A 14 -10.18 4.71 -7.56
N SER A 15 -9.20 4.24 -8.34
CA SER A 15 -8.36 3.11 -7.94
C SER A 15 -6.93 3.55 -7.67
N ILE A 16 -6.30 2.92 -6.68
CA ILE A 16 -4.89 3.10 -6.37
C ILE A 16 -4.31 1.70 -6.29
N SER A 17 -3.28 1.43 -7.08
CA SER A 17 -2.75 0.07 -7.20
C SER A 17 -1.27 0.05 -7.54
N PHE A 18 -0.64 -1.10 -7.30
CA PHE A 18 0.71 -1.38 -7.83
C PHE A 18 0.86 -2.88 -8.06
N ASP A 19 1.78 -3.22 -8.97
CA ASP A 19 2.09 -4.61 -9.26
C ASP A 19 3.17 -5.13 -8.31
N VAL A 20 2.87 -6.21 -7.63
CA VAL A 20 3.80 -6.85 -6.69
C VAL A 20 5.07 -7.34 -7.41
N GLY A 21 4.93 -7.69 -8.69
CA GLY A 21 6.03 -8.19 -9.51
C GLY A 21 7.00 -7.13 -10.03
N THR A 22 6.80 -5.85 -9.70
CA THR A 22 7.74 -4.79 -10.04
C THR A 22 9.10 -5.11 -9.41
N PRO A 23 10.22 -5.06 -10.16
CA PRO A 23 11.53 -5.46 -9.62
C PRO A 23 11.91 -4.78 -8.30
N GLU A 24 11.64 -3.50 -8.16
CA GLU A 24 11.93 -2.75 -6.94
C GLU A 24 11.13 -3.29 -5.75
N LEU A 25 9.86 -3.63 -5.99
CA LEU A 25 8.98 -4.15 -4.93
C LEU A 25 9.29 -5.60 -4.61
N MET A 26 9.71 -6.39 -5.58
CA MET A 26 10.15 -7.76 -5.33
C MET A 26 11.40 -7.78 -4.46
N THR A 27 12.36 -6.92 -4.77
CA THR A 27 13.58 -6.80 -3.97
C THR A 27 13.26 -6.36 -2.55
N LEU A 28 12.39 -5.37 -2.40
CA LEU A 28 11.95 -4.89 -1.09
C LEU A 28 11.23 -5.99 -0.32
N GLY A 29 10.33 -6.71 -0.98
CA GLY A 29 9.60 -7.83 -0.36
C GLY A 29 10.52 -8.93 0.14
N ASP A 30 11.57 -9.26 -0.63
CA ASP A 30 12.56 -10.26 -0.22
C ASP A 30 13.28 -9.82 1.05
N LYS A 31 13.63 -8.54 1.15
CA LYS A 31 14.27 -8.00 2.34
C LYS A 31 13.34 -8.02 3.55
N MET A 32 12.06 -7.73 3.32
CA MET A 32 11.05 -7.81 4.38
C MET A 32 10.91 -9.24 4.90
N ASN A 33 10.92 -10.21 3.99
CA ASN A 33 10.80 -11.62 4.36
C ASN A 33 12.01 -12.12 5.15
N GLU A 34 13.17 -11.55 4.92
CA GLU A 34 14.37 -11.86 5.71
C GLU A 34 14.24 -11.39 7.16
N ILE A 35 13.49 -10.32 7.39
CA ILE A 35 13.27 -9.74 8.72
C ILE A 35 12.13 -10.47 9.44
N CYS A 36 11.07 -10.80 8.69
CA CYS A 36 9.85 -11.37 9.23
C CYS A 36 9.37 -12.51 8.34
N ASP A 37 9.34 -13.73 8.89
CA ASP A 37 8.95 -14.92 8.13
C ASP A 37 7.53 -14.84 7.57
N GLN A 38 6.65 -14.08 8.23
CA GLN A 38 5.28 -13.91 7.80
C GLN A 38 5.14 -12.94 6.63
N ALA A 39 6.19 -12.17 6.35
CA ALA A 39 6.18 -11.15 5.31
C ALA A 39 6.48 -11.75 3.92
N TYR A 40 5.66 -12.70 3.50
CA TYR A 40 5.66 -13.19 2.13
C TYR A 40 4.84 -12.19 1.32
N MET A 41 5.51 -11.27 0.65
CA MET A 41 4.85 -10.07 0.12
C MET A 41 4.14 -10.31 -1.21
N ASN A 42 2.98 -10.95 -1.12
CA ASN A 42 2.00 -10.97 -2.19
C ASN A 42 1.04 -9.78 -2.01
N GLY A 43 0.07 -9.64 -2.90
CA GLY A 43 -0.89 -8.52 -2.81
C GLY A 43 -1.65 -8.48 -1.49
N TYR A 44 -2.01 -9.65 -0.96
CA TYR A 44 -2.75 -9.74 0.29
C TYR A 44 -1.92 -9.26 1.48
N ASN A 45 -0.66 -9.62 1.52
CA ASN A 45 0.24 -9.19 2.60
C ASN A 45 0.68 -7.73 2.44
N TRP A 46 0.83 -7.24 1.21
CA TRP A 46 1.01 -5.81 1.00
C TRP A 46 -0.18 -5.02 1.54
N ASP A 47 -1.40 -5.54 1.30
CA ASP A 47 -2.60 -4.90 1.82
C ASP A 47 -2.58 -4.85 3.35
N ALA A 48 -2.29 -5.97 4.00
CA ALA A 48 -2.21 -6.03 5.47
C ALA A 48 -1.15 -5.07 6.01
N PHE A 49 0.02 -5.06 5.40
CA PHE A 49 1.13 -4.20 5.81
C PHE A 49 0.79 -2.72 5.65
N LEU A 50 0.26 -2.34 4.48
CA LEU A 50 -0.05 -0.95 4.19
C LEU A 50 -1.28 -0.46 4.96
N ASN A 51 -2.24 -1.33 5.26
CA ASN A 51 -3.36 -0.95 6.13
C ASN A 51 -2.84 -0.53 7.50
N SER A 52 -1.86 -1.25 8.05
CA SER A 52 -1.25 -0.89 9.32
C SER A 52 -0.54 0.46 9.23
N TYR A 53 0.17 0.69 8.14
CA TYR A 53 0.88 1.95 7.91
C TYR A 53 -0.09 3.13 7.78
N ILE A 54 -1.16 2.96 7.01
CA ILE A 54 -2.17 4.00 6.81
C ILE A 54 -2.88 4.30 8.11
N GLU A 55 -3.24 3.26 8.87
CA GLU A 55 -3.91 3.43 10.15
C GLU A 55 -3.08 4.26 11.13
N GLU A 56 -1.77 4.03 11.14
CA GLU A 56 -0.88 4.75 12.05
C GLU A 56 -0.65 6.20 11.62
N ASN A 57 -0.61 6.46 10.32
CA ASN A 57 -0.23 7.78 9.79
C ASN A 57 -1.40 8.66 9.37
N LYS A 58 -2.45 8.06 8.81
CA LYS A 58 -3.62 8.79 8.30
C LYS A 58 -4.86 7.89 8.41
N PRO A 59 -5.34 7.60 9.62
CA PRO A 59 -6.47 6.67 9.78
C PRO A 59 -7.73 7.06 9.02
N GLU A 60 -7.94 8.35 8.77
CA GLU A 60 -9.09 8.81 7.99
C GLU A 60 -9.05 8.31 6.53
N LEU A 61 -7.86 8.09 5.98
CA LEU A 61 -7.74 7.52 4.63
C LEU A 61 -8.11 6.05 4.61
N LEU A 62 -7.80 5.32 5.68
CA LEU A 62 -8.14 3.91 5.79
C LEU A 62 -9.65 3.69 5.77
N GLU A 63 -10.41 4.60 6.39
CA GLU A 63 -11.86 4.52 6.41
C GLU A 63 -12.48 4.81 5.05
N LEU A 64 -11.77 5.52 4.19
CA LEU A 64 -12.24 5.92 2.87
C LEU A 64 -12.11 4.82 1.82
N ILE A 65 -11.13 3.95 1.98
CA ILE A 65 -10.77 2.98 0.94
C ILE A 65 -11.39 1.61 1.19
N ASP A 66 -11.68 0.92 0.08
CA ASP A 66 -12.08 -0.49 0.10
C ASP A 66 -10.95 -1.29 -0.53
N SER A 67 -10.48 -2.32 0.17
CA SER A 67 -9.39 -3.16 -0.32
C SER A 67 -9.90 -4.25 -1.25
N ASP A 68 -9.19 -4.47 -2.35
CA ASP A 68 -9.49 -5.55 -3.29
C ASP A 68 -8.17 -6.09 -3.88
N PRO A 69 -7.28 -6.59 -3.00
CA PRO A 69 -5.98 -7.09 -3.47
C PRO A 69 -6.12 -8.42 -4.20
N GLU A 70 -5.16 -8.69 -5.07
CA GLU A 70 -4.99 -10.00 -5.69
C GLU A 70 -3.60 -10.51 -5.32
N ALA A 71 -3.31 -11.77 -5.62
CA ALA A 71 -2.02 -12.37 -5.26
C ALA A 71 -0.84 -11.56 -5.80
N ASP A 72 -0.97 -11.00 -6.99
CA ASP A 72 0.09 -10.28 -7.68
C ASP A 72 -0.12 -8.77 -7.75
N MET A 73 -1.14 -8.24 -7.07
CA MET A 73 -1.46 -6.81 -7.15
C MET A 73 -2.05 -6.28 -5.84
N TYR A 74 -1.53 -5.15 -5.39
CA TYR A 74 -2.18 -4.36 -4.35
C TYR A 74 -3.20 -3.44 -5.03
N CYS A 75 -4.42 -3.39 -4.52
CA CYS A 75 -5.44 -2.52 -5.09
C CYS A 75 -6.43 -2.07 -4.03
N VAL A 76 -6.71 -0.77 -4.00
CA VAL A 76 -7.76 -0.21 -3.17
C VAL A 76 -8.62 0.73 -4.01
N TYR A 77 -9.87 0.88 -3.62
CA TYR A 77 -10.84 1.72 -4.32
C TYR A 77 -11.45 2.75 -3.39
N ILE A 78 -11.76 3.91 -3.96
CA ILE A 78 -12.59 4.92 -3.30
C ILE A 78 -13.86 4.99 -4.14
N ASN A 79 -15.01 4.66 -3.55
CA ASN A 79 -16.27 4.48 -4.28
C ASN A 79 -17.12 5.74 -4.45
N ASP A 80 -16.56 6.89 -4.13
CA ASP A 80 -17.21 8.18 -4.30
C ASP A 80 -16.23 9.12 -5.01
N VAL A 81 -16.67 9.77 -6.07
CA VAL A 81 -15.77 10.60 -6.90
C VAL A 81 -16.23 12.04 -6.85
N ASN A 82 -15.46 12.87 -6.17
CA ASN A 82 -15.67 14.32 -6.08
C ASN A 82 -14.32 14.99 -5.85
N ASP A 83 -14.29 16.31 -5.75
CA ASP A 83 -13.03 17.05 -5.59
C ASP A 83 -12.31 16.66 -4.30
N ASP A 84 -13.04 16.41 -3.22
CA ASP A 84 -12.45 16.03 -1.93
C ASP A 84 -11.82 14.64 -2.00
N THR A 85 -12.53 13.65 -2.58
CA THR A 85 -12.00 12.29 -2.67
C THR A 85 -10.84 12.21 -3.64
N LYS A 86 -10.85 13.00 -4.72
CA LYS A 86 -9.71 13.07 -5.63
C LYS A 86 -8.47 13.60 -4.92
N ALA A 87 -8.62 14.64 -4.10
CA ALA A 87 -7.52 15.20 -3.33
C ALA A 87 -6.99 14.19 -2.31
N MET A 88 -7.86 13.46 -1.64
CA MET A 88 -7.49 12.43 -0.67
C MET A 88 -6.80 11.25 -1.36
N ALA A 89 -7.27 10.86 -2.55
CA ALA A 89 -6.65 9.80 -3.33
C ALA A 89 -5.23 10.19 -3.77
N GLU A 90 -5.04 11.44 -4.20
CA GLU A 90 -3.72 11.95 -4.57
C GLU A 90 -2.78 11.94 -3.35
N GLU A 91 -3.29 12.33 -2.20
CA GLU A 91 -2.53 12.29 -0.95
C GLU A 91 -2.10 10.87 -0.60
N LEU A 92 -3.04 9.92 -0.69
CA LEU A 92 -2.75 8.52 -0.41
C LEU A 92 -1.73 7.95 -1.39
N ALA A 93 -1.93 8.18 -2.69
CA ALA A 93 -1.00 7.69 -3.70
C ALA A 93 0.41 8.25 -3.49
N ALA A 94 0.52 9.55 -3.20
CA ALA A 94 1.81 10.18 -2.93
C ALA A 94 2.46 9.63 -1.66
N MET A 95 1.67 9.40 -0.61
CA MET A 95 2.15 8.84 0.64
C MET A 95 2.70 7.42 0.44
N LEU A 96 1.97 6.58 -0.30
CA LEU A 96 2.41 5.21 -0.59
C LEU A 96 3.66 5.21 -1.48
N GLU A 97 3.69 6.05 -2.51
CA GLU A 97 4.84 6.16 -3.39
C GLU A 97 6.09 6.56 -2.62
N SER A 98 5.98 7.55 -1.75
CA SER A 98 7.09 8.04 -0.94
C SER A 98 7.57 6.96 0.02
N PHE A 99 6.64 6.26 0.67
CA PHE A 99 6.97 5.20 1.63
C PHE A 99 7.65 4.02 0.94
N LEU A 100 7.06 3.52 -0.14
CA LEU A 100 7.59 2.36 -0.87
C LEU A 100 8.94 2.65 -1.53
N SER A 101 9.22 3.91 -1.83
CA SER A 101 10.50 4.33 -2.40
C SER A 101 11.59 4.50 -1.34
N ASP A 102 11.23 4.44 -0.06
CA ASP A 102 12.17 4.60 1.06
C ASP A 102 12.32 3.26 1.78
N GLU A 103 13.26 2.45 1.31
CA GLU A 103 13.52 1.12 1.86
C GLU A 103 13.75 1.16 3.36
N GLY A 104 14.54 2.14 3.83
CA GLY A 104 14.83 2.27 5.27
C GLY A 104 13.57 2.48 6.09
N ALA A 105 12.64 3.31 5.59
CA ALA A 105 11.39 3.56 6.26
C ALA A 105 10.51 2.31 6.31
N VAL A 106 10.43 1.58 5.19
CA VAL A 106 9.63 0.35 5.10
C VAL A 106 10.14 -0.71 6.07
N LEU A 107 11.44 -0.95 6.08
CA LEU A 107 12.03 -1.98 6.93
C LEU A 107 11.96 -1.59 8.41
N SER A 108 12.12 -0.31 8.72
CA SER A 108 11.99 0.20 10.08
C SER A 108 10.56 0.04 10.61
N PHE A 109 9.57 0.38 9.78
CA PHE A 109 8.16 0.22 10.15
C PHE A 109 7.82 -1.25 10.38
N LEU A 110 8.30 -2.12 9.51
CA LEU A 110 8.08 -3.57 9.64
C LEU A 110 8.63 -4.07 10.98
N LYS A 111 9.87 -3.74 11.32
CA LYS A 111 10.51 -4.17 12.58
C LYS A 111 9.73 -3.71 13.80
N SER A 112 9.16 -2.51 13.74
CA SER A 112 8.43 -1.93 14.86
C SER A 112 7.02 -2.47 15.01
N ASN A 113 6.44 -3.03 13.93
CA ASN A 113 5.02 -3.35 13.88
C ASN A 113 4.71 -4.78 13.46
N GLU A 114 5.71 -5.65 13.24
CA GLU A 114 5.49 -6.98 12.67
C GLU A 114 4.48 -7.82 13.46
N ASP A 115 4.42 -7.63 14.78
CA ASP A 115 3.49 -8.37 15.64
C ASP A 115 2.07 -7.81 15.60
N ASN A 116 1.91 -6.59 15.07
CA ASN A 116 0.62 -5.90 15.00
C ASN A 116 -0.02 -5.98 13.61
N ILE A 117 0.70 -6.49 12.62
CA ILE A 117 0.20 -6.60 11.24
C ILE A 117 -0.60 -7.90 11.12
N GLU A 118 -1.80 -7.78 10.57
CA GLU A 118 -2.68 -8.94 10.37
C GLU A 118 -2.36 -9.63 9.05
N TRP A 119 -1.24 -10.36 9.04
CA TRP A 119 -0.78 -11.08 7.84
C TRP A 119 -1.82 -12.07 7.33
N ASP A 120 -1.84 -12.25 6.01
CA ASP A 120 -2.72 -13.21 5.36
C ASP A 120 -2.30 -14.66 5.64
#